data_9e22abc21f5fb7bd1aaed2ca79d459cd
#
_entry.id   9e22abc21f5fb7bd1aaed2ca79d459cd
#
_cell.length_a   1.000
_cell.length_b   1.000
_cell.length_c   1.000
_cell.angle_alpha   90.00
_cell.angle_beta   90.00
_cell.angle_gamma   90.00
#
_symmetry.space_group_name_H-M   'P 1'
#
loop_
_entity.id
_entity.type
_entity.pdbx_description
1 polymer ?
#
loop_
_entity_poly.entity_id
_entity_poly.type
_entity_poly.pdbx_seq_one_letter_code
_entity_poly.pdbx_strand_id
1 'polypeptide(L)'
;MKGLYNGKIKRECVCGHVEISDAMGNLENGSNNDLNGNKTNTFDLKRSLVWVNGDITNKWSFLFMHDFSSIVQEYYTDYRLTNNKALTVRLGQFKHGLTYENVLSPTGQETIDVYSEGVTYLTGCGSDPLLGVQYGRDLGIALYGETNNGKFRYELDIMNGQGINCKDGNAEKDFIGRLEWRPLEGLHFITTGQVGRGHAVATSLYNPEIKVGENYKRNRWSIGFDFKSKPLNVHGEYLEGKDGRVTSRGAYLTTCIPIRANKFDVVASYDFFNFNTQLGMHQHKVVAGVQYWFYKKCRFQVQYVYKSAAVKDGVFQHTTNNAIMCQMQVRFN
;
A
#
# COMPACT_ATOMS: atom_id res chain seq x y z
N MET A 1 -40.18 7.38 14.51
CA MET A 1 -38.94 7.30 13.67
C MET A 1 -38.34 5.92 13.80
N LYS A 2 -38.63 5.00 12.87
CA LYS A 2 -37.94 3.70 12.79
C LYS A 2 -36.90 3.84 11.69
N GLY A 3 -35.68 4.20 12.06
CA GLY A 3 -34.54 4.19 11.16
C GLY A 3 -34.12 2.76 10.87
N LEU A 4 -34.27 2.32 9.65
CA LEU A 4 -33.74 1.07 9.15
C LEU A 4 -32.19 1.20 9.05
N TYR A 5 -31.49 0.82 10.09
CA TYR A 5 -30.05 0.65 10.06
C TYR A 5 -29.72 -0.68 9.35
N ASN A 6 -29.40 -0.62 8.06
CA ASN A 6 -28.77 -1.73 7.34
C ASN A 6 -27.24 -1.62 7.44
N GLY A 7 -26.71 -1.48 8.64
CA GLY A 7 -25.28 -1.47 8.88
C GLY A 7 -24.71 -2.89 8.80
N LYS A 8 -23.75 -3.14 7.90
CA LYS A 8 -22.98 -4.38 7.88
C LYS A 8 -21.68 -4.15 8.63
N ILE A 9 -21.51 -4.81 9.77
CA ILE A 9 -20.23 -4.88 10.48
C ILE A 9 -19.39 -5.92 9.75
N LYS A 10 -18.27 -5.48 9.18
CA LYS A 10 -17.27 -6.38 8.60
C LYS A 10 -16.04 -6.39 9.51
N ARG A 11 -15.51 -7.56 9.77
CA ARG A 11 -14.33 -7.76 10.62
C ARG A 11 -13.29 -8.53 9.83
N GLU A 12 -12.07 -8.02 9.78
CA GLU A 12 -10.90 -8.75 9.31
C GLU A 12 -9.89 -8.81 10.45
N CYS A 13 -9.41 -9.99 10.76
CA CYS A 13 -8.31 -10.19 11.68
C CYS A 13 -7.24 -10.98 10.94
N VAL A 14 -6.04 -10.45 10.87
CA VAL A 14 -4.85 -11.20 10.44
C VAL A 14 -4.11 -11.57 11.72
N CYS A 15 -4.35 -12.77 12.20
CA CYS A 15 -3.74 -13.30 13.42
C CYS A 15 -2.52 -14.14 13.06
N GLY A 16 -1.37 -13.79 13.64
CA GLY A 16 -0.16 -14.59 13.61
C GLY A 16 0.67 -14.46 12.35
N HIS A 17 1.69 -13.63 12.43
CA HIS A 17 2.82 -13.59 11.52
C HIS A 17 4.00 -14.28 12.18
N VAL A 18 4.63 -15.22 11.50
CA VAL A 18 5.89 -15.83 11.92
C VAL A 18 6.93 -15.49 10.87
N GLU A 19 7.93 -14.76 11.25
CA GLU A 19 9.08 -14.50 10.41
C GLU A 19 10.28 -15.30 10.94
N ILE A 20 10.77 -16.21 10.11
CA ILE A 20 12.03 -16.93 10.36
C ILE A 20 13.05 -16.38 9.39
N SER A 21 13.92 -15.52 9.85
CA SER A 21 15.03 -15.01 9.05
C SER A 21 16.28 -15.82 9.34
N ASP A 22 16.82 -16.43 8.30
CA ASP A 22 18.14 -17.05 8.34
C ASP A 22 19.11 -16.14 7.56
N ALA A 23 19.93 -15.43 8.28
CA ALA A 23 20.86 -14.50 7.68
C ALA A 23 22.23 -15.14 7.56
N MET A 24 22.54 -15.67 6.40
CA MET A 24 23.92 -15.88 5.95
C MET A 24 24.43 -14.55 5.34
N GLY A 25 24.92 -13.66 6.18
CA GLY A 25 25.52 -12.40 5.75
C GLY A 25 25.37 -11.31 6.82
N ASN A 26 26.38 -10.47 6.99
CA ASN A 26 26.34 -9.35 7.92
C ASN A 26 25.23 -8.39 7.56
N LEU A 27 24.16 -8.38 8.35
CA LEU A 27 23.10 -7.40 8.31
C LEU A 27 23.25 -6.47 9.51
N GLU A 28 23.86 -5.35 9.26
CA GLU A 28 23.64 -4.18 10.09
C GLU A 28 22.39 -3.48 9.56
N ASN A 29 21.35 -3.35 10.39
CA ASN A 29 20.08 -2.65 10.17
C ASN A 29 19.02 -3.36 9.30
N GLY A 30 18.69 -4.60 9.59
CA GLY A 30 17.47 -5.25 9.09
C GLY A 30 16.34 -5.18 10.11
N SER A 31 15.12 -5.04 9.65
CA SER A 31 13.87 -4.99 10.46
C SER A 31 13.57 -6.25 11.28
N ASN A 32 14.47 -7.22 11.31
CA ASN A 32 14.34 -8.54 11.95
C ASN A 32 15.31 -8.74 13.11
N ASN A 33 15.82 -7.66 13.66
CA ASN A 33 16.65 -7.71 14.85
C ASN A 33 15.80 -7.47 16.10
N ASP A 34 16.14 -8.16 17.19
CA ASP A 34 15.60 -7.81 18.50
C ASP A 34 16.09 -6.40 18.92
N LEU A 35 15.65 -5.93 20.09
CA LEU A 35 16.05 -4.63 20.63
C LEU A 35 17.57 -4.49 20.85
N ASN A 36 18.32 -5.58 20.78
CA ASN A 36 19.77 -5.63 20.93
C ASN A 36 20.52 -5.84 19.61
N GLY A 37 19.81 -5.85 18.48
CA GLY A 37 20.40 -6.02 17.16
C GLY A 37 20.69 -7.47 16.75
N ASN A 38 20.20 -8.47 17.49
CA ASN A 38 20.37 -9.88 17.13
C ASN A 38 19.26 -10.34 16.17
N LYS A 39 19.60 -11.30 15.31
CA LYS A 39 18.61 -11.94 14.44
C LYS A 39 17.55 -12.64 15.26
N THR A 40 16.29 -12.45 14.94
CA THR A 40 15.17 -13.02 15.68
C THR A 40 14.27 -13.86 14.80
N ASN A 41 13.77 -14.92 15.43
CA ASN A 41 12.54 -15.56 15.03
C ASN A 41 11.42 -14.95 15.89
N THR A 42 10.45 -14.29 15.29
CA THR A 42 9.41 -13.60 16.02
C THR A 42 8.02 -13.99 15.57
N PHE A 43 7.09 -13.95 16.52
CA PHE A 43 5.65 -13.98 16.25
C PHE A 43 5.11 -12.57 16.38
N ASP A 44 4.36 -12.12 15.40
CA ASP A 44 3.81 -10.77 15.36
C ASP A 44 2.32 -10.78 15.00
N LEU A 45 1.58 -9.82 15.55
CA LEU A 45 0.22 -9.52 15.16
C LEU A 45 0.25 -8.39 14.12
N LYS A 46 0.40 -8.78 12.85
CA LYS A 46 0.61 -7.82 11.76
C LYS A 46 -0.54 -6.83 11.60
N ARG A 47 -1.81 -7.28 11.74
CA ARG A 47 -3.01 -6.45 11.60
C ARG A 47 -4.19 -7.03 12.36
N SER A 48 -4.97 -6.17 12.98
CA SER A 48 -6.25 -6.50 13.61
C SER A 48 -7.31 -5.48 13.19
N LEU A 49 -7.80 -5.60 11.95
CA LEU A 49 -8.70 -4.63 11.33
C LEU A 49 -10.16 -4.92 11.65
N VAL A 50 -10.84 -3.92 12.18
CA VAL A 50 -12.29 -3.90 12.32
C VAL A 50 -12.83 -2.66 11.65
N TRP A 51 -13.85 -2.83 10.83
CA TRP A 51 -14.54 -1.68 10.23
C TRP A 51 -16.05 -1.81 10.30
N VAL A 52 -16.67 -0.65 10.40
CA VAL A 52 -18.11 -0.47 10.36
C VAL A 52 -18.43 0.42 9.18
N ASN A 53 -19.29 -0.01 8.31
CA ASN A 53 -19.80 0.82 7.23
C ASN A 53 -21.33 0.73 7.17
N GLY A 54 -21.96 1.81 6.74
CA GLY A 54 -23.40 1.86 6.65
C GLY A 54 -23.89 2.96 5.73
N ASP A 55 -25.14 2.82 5.29
CA ASP A 55 -25.84 3.82 4.52
C ASP A 55 -26.72 4.64 5.48
N ILE A 56 -26.50 5.96 5.53
CA ILE A 56 -27.35 6.92 6.27
C ILE A 56 -28.62 7.20 5.47
N THR A 57 -28.45 7.34 4.14
CA THR A 57 -29.51 7.47 3.15
C THR A 57 -29.12 6.73 1.89
N ASN A 58 -29.99 6.70 0.88
CA ASN A 58 -29.68 6.10 -0.42
C ASN A 58 -28.47 6.74 -1.14
N LYS A 59 -28.08 7.96 -0.72
CA LYS A 59 -26.95 8.71 -1.32
C LYS A 59 -25.81 8.93 -0.38
N TRP A 60 -26.01 8.75 0.92
CA TRP A 60 -25.04 9.08 1.95
C TRP A 60 -24.65 7.85 2.73
N SER A 61 -23.36 7.52 2.72
CA SER A 61 -22.78 6.40 3.45
C SER A 61 -21.55 6.84 4.24
N PHE A 62 -21.11 5.99 5.16
CA PHE A 62 -19.90 6.22 5.95
C PHE A 62 -19.10 4.92 6.10
N LEU A 63 -17.83 5.08 6.42
CA LEU A 63 -16.95 4.01 6.85
C LEU A 63 -16.08 4.49 8.01
N PHE A 64 -15.96 3.64 9.02
CA PHE A 64 -14.99 3.74 10.10
C PHE A 64 -14.16 2.45 10.15
N MET A 65 -12.83 2.56 10.17
CA MET A 65 -11.90 1.42 10.24
C MET A 65 -10.82 1.68 11.27
N HIS A 66 -10.63 0.73 12.16
CA HIS A 66 -9.57 0.76 13.15
C HIS A 66 -8.70 -0.50 13.04
N ASP A 67 -7.40 -0.33 13.15
CA ASP A 67 -6.44 -1.42 13.32
C ASP A 67 -6.04 -1.48 14.81
N PHE A 68 -6.47 -2.51 15.50
CA PHE A 68 -6.19 -2.69 16.93
C PHE A 68 -4.72 -3.05 17.21
N SER A 69 -3.95 -3.36 16.18
CA SER A 69 -2.49 -3.49 16.28
C SER A 69 -1.76 -2.15 16.12
N SER A 70 -2.47 -1.08 15.71
CA SER A 70 -1.85 0.23 15.45
C SER A 70 -2.78 1.41 15.76
N ILE A 71 -3.48 1.97 14.76
CA ILE A 71 -4.23 3.24 14.89
C ILE A 71 -5.53 3.23 14.07
N VAL A 72 -6.34 4.30 14.21
CA VAL A 72 -7.48 4.55 13.31
C VAL A 72 -6.96 4.66 11.87
N GLN A 73 -7.45 3.79 11.01
CA GLN A 73 -7.02 3.70 9.62
C GLN A 73 -7.84 4.62 8.71
N GLU A 74 -9.16 4.48 8.73
CA GLU A 74 -10.05 5.22 7.84
C GLU A 74 -11.28 5.71 8.60
N TYR A 75 -11.65 6.94 8.34
CA TYR A 75 -12.91 7.51 8.80
C TYR A 75 -13.38 8.53 7.78
N TYR A 76 -14.35 8.16 6.98
CA TYR A 76 -14.85 9.03 5.93
C TYR A 76 -16.34 8.86 5.68
N THR A 77 -16.90 9.82 4.97
CA THR A 77 -18.25 9.78 4.46
C THR A 77 -18.27 9.98 2.96
N ASP A 78 -19.14 9.27 2.28
CA ASP A 78 -19.38 9.37 0.84
C ASP A 78 -20.77 9.92 0.56
N TYR A 79 -20.86 10.90 -0.33
CA TYR A 79 -22.12 11.44 -0.82
C TYR A 79 -22.21 11.32 -2.34
N ARG A 80 -23.17 10.55 -2.83
CA ARG A 80 -23.44 10.40 -4.28
C ARG A 80 -24.15 11.63 -4.81
N LEU A 81 -23.49 12.36 -5.69
CA LEU A 81 -24.05 13.52 -6.36
C LEU A 81 -25.02 13.12 -7.47
N THR A 82 -24.78 11.98 -8.10
CA THR A 82 -25.60 11.44 -9.20
C THR A 82 -26.37 10.19 -8.77
N ASN A 83 -27.46 9.87 -9.45
CA ASN A 83 -28.23 8.65 -9.16
C ASN A 83 -27.54 7.37 -9.65
N ASN A 84 -26.58 7.50 -10.57
CA ASN A 84 -25.67 6.44 -10.99
C ASN A 84 -24.34 6.54 -10.20
N LYS A 85 -23.36 5.72 -10.54
CA LYS A 85 -22.03 5.76 -9.91
C LYS A 85 -21.07 6.78 -10.54
N ALA A 86 -21.57 7.71 -11.34
CA ALA A 86 -20.72 8.60 -12.11
C ALA A 86 -20.02 9.63 -11.25
N LEU A 87 -20.60 10.08 -10.13
CA LEU A 87 -19.95 11.08 -9.30
C LEU A 87 -20.32 10.93 -7.83
N THR A 88 -19.29 10.75 -7.00
CA THR A 88 -19.36 10.69 -5.55
C THR A 88 -18.30 11.60 -4.96
N VAL A 89 -18.66 12.31 -3.90
CA VAL A 89 -17.73 13.08 -3.06
C VAL A 89 -17.42 12.27 -1.83
N ARG A 90 -16.15 12.14 -1.48
CA ARG A 90 -15.67 11.60 -0.22
C ARG A 90 -15.04 12.71 0.61
N LEU A 91 -15.28 12.70 1.91
CA LEU A 91 -14.66 13.62 2.88
C LEU A 91 -14.20 12.82 4.10
N GLY A 92 -12.97 13.02 4.52
CA GLY A 92 -12.40 12.40 5.72
C GLY A 92 -11.00 11.89 5.54
N GLN A 93 -10.65 10.85 6.30
CA GLN A 93 -9.38 10.16 6.20
C GLN A 93 -9.55 8.84 5.44
N PHE A 94 -8.79 8.67 4.37
CA PHE A 94 -8.89 7.50 3.51
C PHE A 94 -7.60 7.26 2.71
N LYS A 95 -7.49 6.11 2.07
CA LYS A 95 -6.40 5.81 1.13
C LYS A 95 -6.51 6.72 -0.09
N HIS A 96 -5.45 7.48 -0.35
CA HIS A 96 -5.39 8.30 -1.56
C HIS A 96 -5.18 7.45 -2.81
N GLY A 97 -5.58 7.96 -3.97
CA GLY A 97 -5.61 7.23 -5.25
C GLY A 97 -4.25 6.94 -5.90
N LEU A 98 -3.12 7.33 -5.28
CA LEU A 98 -1.78 7.11 -5.83
C LEU A 98 -1.44 5.62 -5.80
N THR A 99 -0.91 5.10 -6.91
CA THR A 99 -0.49 3.73 -7.20
C THR A 99 -1.63 2.69 -7.22
N TYR A 100 -1.37 1.54 -7.85
CA TYR A 100 -2.35 0.45 -7.91
C TYR A 100 -2.49 -0.27 -6.56
N GLU A 101 -1.37 -0.67 -5.95
CA GLU A 101 -1.41 -1.47 -4.72
C GLU A 101 -1.95 -0.70 -3.52
N ASN A 102 -1.71 0.63 -3.44
CA ASN A 102 -2.14 1.41 -2.28
C ASN A 102 -3.64 1.27 -2.00
N VAL A 103 -4.48 1.35 -3.02
CA VAL A 103 -5.93 1.30 -2.86
C VAL A 103 -6.48 -0.09 -2.57
N LEU A 104 -5.68 -1.14 -2.78
CA LEU A 104 -6.11 -2.50 -2.52
C LEU A 104 -6.21 -2.79 -1.02
N SER A 105 -7.10 -3.72 -0.67
CA SER A 105 -7.15 -4.24 0.69
C SER A 105 -5.90 -5.09 0.98
N PRO A 106 -5.23 -4.89 2.10
CA PRO A 106 -4.08 -5.72 2.49
C PRO A 106 -4.39 -7.23 2.51
N THR A 107 -5.61 -7.60 2.84
CA THR A 107 -6.05 -9.01 2.86
C THR A 107 -6.32 -9.60 1.48
N GLY A 108 -6.34 -8.76 0.46
CA GLY A 108 -6.48 -9.16 -0.95
C GLY A 108 -5.16 -9.32 -1.68
N GLN A 109 -4.07 -8.84 -1.10
CA GLN A 109 -2.74 -8.92 -1.70
C GLN A 109 -2.15 -10.32 -1.58
N GLU A 110 -1.34 -10.71 -2.55
CA GLU A 110 -0.75 -12.04 -2.65
C GLU A 110 0.49 -12.20 -1.77
N THR A 111 1.26 -11.12 -1.59
CA THR A 111 2.47 -11.13 -0.76
C THR A 111 2.15 -10.83 0.70
N ILE A 112 2.89 -11.45 1.61
CA ILE A 112 2.76 -11.24 3.06
C ILE A 112 3.16 -9.80 3.42
N ASP A 113 4.20 -9.25 2.79
CA ASP A 113 4.62 -7.85 2.95
C ASP A 113 3.64 -6.83 2.35
N VAL A 114 2.65 -7.31 1.61
CA VAL A 114 1.53 -6.55 1.04
C VAL A 114 1.94 -5.65 -0.12
N TYR A 115 2.90 -4.73 0.07
CA TYR A 115 3.24 -3.70 -0.91
C TYR A 115 4.65 -3.88 -1.47
N SER A 116 4.83 -3.46 -2.72
CA SER A 116 6.15 -3.31 -3.31
C SER A 116 6.95 -2.19 -2.62
N GLU A 117 8.26 -2.22 -2.73
CA GLU A 117 9.15 -1.23 -2.10
C GLU A 117 8.85 0.19 -2.63
N GLY A 118 8.61 0.31 -3.94
CA GLY A 118 8.28 1.58 -4.54
C GLY A 118 6.94 2.14 -4.08
N VAL A 119 5.92 1.29 -3.94
CA VAL A 119 4.63 1.69 -3.38
C VAL A 119 4.79 2.08 -1.91
N THR A 120 5.51 1.28 -1.12
CA THR A 120 5.79 1.60 0.29
C THR A 120 6.47 2.97 0.43
N TYR A 121 7.50 3.22 -0.38
CA TYR A 121 8.25 4.47 -0.34
C TYR A 121 7.43 5.68 -0.82
N LEU A 122 6.75 5.56 -1.97
CA LEU A 122 6.06 6.70 -2.59
C LEU A 122 4.70 7.01 -1.94
N THR A 123 4.03 6.04 -1.35
CA THR A 123 2.72 6.27 -0.71
C THR A 123 2.78 6.30 0.82
N GLY A 124 3.95 5.99 1.39
CA GLY A 124 4.09 5.85 2.84
C GLY A 124 3.23 4.72 3.41
N CYS A 125 2.98 3.64 2.64
CA CYS A 125 2.20 2.49 3.12
C CYS A 125 2.80 1.81 4.37
N GLY A 126 4.10 1.97 4.57
CA GLY A 126 4.77 1.70 5.84
C GLY A 126 5.10 3.03 6.50
N SER A 127 6.27 3.57 6.16
CA SER A 127 6.76 4.85 6.66
C SER A 127 7.42 5.62 5.51
N ASP A 128 6.97 6.84 5.29
CA ASP A 128 7.68 7.77 4.42
C ASP A 128 8.93 8.27 5.16
N PRO A 129 10.12 8.21 4.57
CA PRO A 129 11.36 8.60 5.25
C PRO A 129 11.41 10.05 5.72
N LEU A 130 10.67 10.96 5.07
CA LEU A 130 10.62 12.39 5.40
C LEU A 130 9.37 12.78 6.20
N LEU A 131 8.25 12.07 6.00
CA LEU A 131 6.96 12.42 6.58
C LEU A 131 6.53 11.47 7.72
N GLY A 132 7.27 10.39 7.95
CA GLY A 132 6.93 9.39 8.97
C GLY A 132 5.84 8.41 8.53
N VAL A 133 5.10 7.87 9.49
CA VAL A 133 4.09 6.83 9.26
C VAL A 133 2.86 7.41 8.58
N GLN A 134 2.48 6.88 7.40
CA GLN A 134 1.33 7.35 6.62
C GLN A 134 0.31 6.26 6.28
N TYR A 135 0.73 5.01 6.18
CA TYR A 135 -0.11 3.87 5.76
C TYR A 135 -0.86 4.09 4.44
N GLY A 136 -0.32 4.92 3.53
CA GLY A 136 -0.94 5.27 2.25
C GLY A 136 -2.26 6.04 2.38
N ARG A 137 -2.46 6.73 3.51
CA ARG A 137 -3.68 7.47 3.84
C ARG A 137 -3.39 8.91 4.18
N ASP A 138 -4.42 9.75 4.01
CA ASP A 138 -4.37 11.15 4.38
C ASP A 138 -5.78 11.69 4.64
N LEU A 139 -5.84 12.89 5.19
CA LEU A 139 -7.05 13.67 5.40
C LEU A 139 -7.32 14.53 4.15
N GLY A 140 -8.52 14.45 3.61
CA GLY A 140 -8.86 15.25 2.44
C GLY A 140 -10.25 15.03 1.89
N ILE A 141 -10.39 15.43 0.63
CA ILE A 141 -11.61 15.32 -0.17
C ILE A 141 -11.27 14.57 -1.45
N ALA A 142 -12.10 13.63 -1.86
CA ALA A 142 -12.02 12.99 -3.16
C ALA A 142 -13.30 13.18 -3.97
N LEU A 143 -13.13 13.34 -5.28
CA LEU A 143 -14.17 13.23 -6.29
C LEU A 143 -13.91 11.98 -7.11
N TYR A 144 -14.77 11.00 -7.09
CA TYR A 144 -14.57 9.76 -7.81
C TYR A 144 -15.85 9.23 -8.46
N GLY A 145 -15.65 8.39 -9.43
CA GLY A 145 -16.77 7.75 -10.13
C GLY A 145 -16.34 6.77 -11.20
N GLU A 146 -17.35 6.25 -11.88
CA GLU A 146 -17.16 5.37 -13.04
C GLU A 146 -18.17 5.70 -14.14
N THR A 147 -17.77 5.46 -15.38
CA THR A 147 -18.69 5.61 -16.53
C THR A 147 -19.80 4.56 -16.47
N ASN A 148 -20.96 4.85 -17.08
CA ASN A 148 -22.12 3.95 -17.06
C ASN A 148 -21.84 2.55 -17.64
N ASN A 149 -20.88 2.45 -18.57
CA ASN A 149 -20.46 1.17 -19.15
C ASN A 149 -19.36 0.46 -18.30
N GLY A 150 -18.95 1.04 -17.17
CA GLY A 150 -17.92 0.50 -16.29
C GLY A 150 -16.50 0.46 -16.86
N LYS A 151 -16.28 1.01 -18.08
CA LYS A 151 -14.97 0.95 -18.75
C LYS A 151 -13.94 1.91 -18.20
N PHE A 152 -14.36 3.01 -17.61
CA PHE A 152 -13.45 3.97 -16.98
C PHE A 152 -13.88 4.25 -15.56
N ARG A 153 -12.91 4.24 -14.65
CA ARG A 153 -13.00 4.75 -13.28
C ARG A 153 -12.03 5.88 -13.13
N TYR A 154 -12.41 6.91 -12.41
CA TYR A 154 -11.59 8.09 -12.15
C TYR A 154 -11.74 8.56 -10.70
N GLU A 155 -10.67 9.20 -10.21
CA GLU A 155 -10.60 9.75 -8.87
C GLU A 155 -9.67 10.97 -8.88
N LEU A 156 -10.08 12.03 -8.21
CA LEU A 156 -9.32 13.25 -7.99
C LEU A 156 -9.37 13.59 -6.51
N ASP A 157 -8.21 13.61 -5.88
CA ASP A 157 -8.07 13.87 -4.45
C ASP A 157 -7.41 15.22 -4.20
N ILE A 158 -7.85 15.90 -3.15
CA ILE A 158 -7.20 17.05 -2.53
C ILE A 158 -6.90 16.66 -1.09
N MET A 159 -5.61 16.49 -0.77
CA MET A 159 -5.14 15.94 0.50
C MET A 159 -4.26 16.94 1.25
N ASN A 160 -4.17 16.79 2.57
CA ASN A 160 -3.25 17.60 3.38
C ASN A 160 -1.77 17.37 3.02
N GLY A 161 -1.39 16.16 2.58
CA GLY A 161 -0.02 15.85 2.24
C GLY A 161 0.86 15.44 3.44
N GLN A 162 0.30 15.35 4.64
CA GLN A 162 1.05 15.02 5.87
C GLN A 162 0.81 13.59 6.36
N GLY A 163 -0.21 12.91 5.82
CA GLY A 163 -0.51 11.52 6.12
C GLY A 163 -1.54 11.29 7.22
N ILE A 164 -1.57 10.06 7.69
CA ILE A 164 -2.62 9.52 8.58
C ILE A 164 -2.63 10.19 9.95
N ASN A 165 -3.82 10.58 10.43
CA ASN A 165 -4.06 11.18 11.75
C ASN A 165 -3.19 12.42 12.07
N CYS A 166 -2.62 13.06 11.05
CA CYS A 166 -1.76 14.22 11.19
C CYS A 166 -2.48 15.50 10.77
N LYS A 167 -2.20 16.58 11.49
CA LYS A 167 -2.54 17.92 11.01
C LYS A 167 -1.58 18.32 9.89
N ASP A 168 -2.06 19.15 8.99
CA ASP A 168 -1.23 19.74 7.95
C ASP A 168 -0.02 20.49 8.55
N GLY A 169 1.16 20.18 8.07
CA GLY A 169 2.42 20.80 8.47
C GLY A 169 2.73 22.07 7.69
N ASN A 170 2.03 22.29 6.57
CA ASN A 170 2.13 23.48 5.73
C ASN A 170 0.73 23.89 5.22
N ALA A 171 0.60 25.03 4.56
CA ALA A 171 -0.69 25.49 4.03
C ALA A 171 -1.01 24.92 2.63
N GLU A 172 -0.13 24.12 2.06
CA GLU A 172 -0.26 23.62 0.69
C GLU A 172 -0.95 22.25 0.68
N LYS A 173 -1.56 21.89 -0.43
CA LYS A 173 -2.28 20.64 -0.60
C LYS A 173 -1.65 19.77 -1.67
N ASP A 174 -1.77 18.46 -1.49
CA ASP A 174 -1.45 17.47 -2.51
C ASP A 174 -2.67 17.21 -3.39
N PHE A 175 -2.47 17.28 -4.69
CA PHE A 175 -3.47 16.93 -5.70
C PHE A 175 -3.09 15.59 -6.30
N ILE A 176 -4.00 14.62 -6.25
CA ILE A 176 -3.78 13.27 -6.74
C ILE A 176 -4.87 12.95 -7.77
N GLY A 177 -4.43 12.42 -8.92
CA GLY A 177 -5.32 11.95 -9.98
C GLY A 177 -5.12 10.46 -10.23
N ARG A 178 -6.20 9.73 -10.47
CA ARG A 178 -6.21 8.34 -10.86
C ARG A 178 -7.18 8.12 -12.01
N LEU A 179 -6.72 7.40 -13.03
CA LEU A 179 -7.56 6.93 -14.12
C LEU A 179 -7.34 5.42 -14.29
N GLU A 180 -8.43 4.67 -14.36
CA GLU A 180 -8.44 3.24 -14.61
C GLU A 180 -9.26 2.96 -15.86
N TRP A 181 -8.68 2.27 -16.83
CA TRP A 181 -9.30 1.82 -18.04
C TRP A 181 -9.46 0.30 -18.05
N ARG A 182 -10.68 -0.18 -18.28
CA ARG A 182 -11.08 -1.59 -18.29
C ARG A 182 -11.53 -1.98 -19.71
N PRO A 183 -10.58 -2.26 -20.64
CA PRO A 183 -10.95 -2.58 -22.03
C PRO A 183 -11.68 -3.91 -22.16
N LEU A 184 -11.28 -4.90 -21.35
CA LEU A 184 -11.79 -6.26 -21.36
C LEU A 184 -12.05 -6.74 -19.93
N GLU A 185 -12.87 -7.79 -19.79
CA GLU A 185 -13.09 -8.43 -18.50
C GLU A 185 -11.77 -8.96 -17.93
N GLY A 186 -11.51 -8.62 -16.68
CA GLY A 186 -10.28 -9.01 -15.97
C GLY A 186 -9.03 -8.21 -16.31
N LEU A 187 -9.05 -7.31 -17.31
CA LEU A 187 -7.88 -6.48 -17.65
C LEU A 187 -8.14 -5.01 -17.33
N HIS A 188 -7.27 -4.46 -16.47
CA HIS A 188 -7.32 -3.05 -16.08
C HIS A 188 -5.96 -2.40 -16.34
N PHE A 189 -5.95 -1.23 -16.92
CA PHE A 189 -4.80 -0.34 -16.99
C PHE A 189 -5.04 0.83 -16.06
N ILE A 190 -4.04 1.17 -15.26
CA ILE A 190 -4.12 2.19 -14.22
C ILE A 190 -3.01 3.21 -14.44
N THR A 191 -3.34 4.50 -14.37
CA THR A 191 -2.36 5.57 -14.29
C THR A 191 -2.71 6.50 -13.15
N THR A 192 -1.69 6.94 -12.42
CA THR A 192 -1.86 7.85 -11.29
C THR A 192 -0.82 8.96 -11.33
N GLY A 193 -1.12 10.08 -10.70
CA GLY A 193 -0.20 11.19 -10.56
C GLY A 193 -0.49 12.01 -9.31
N GLN A 194 0.56 12.57 -8.72
CA GLN A 194 0.51 13.44 -7.55
C GLN A 194 1.40 14.65 -7.79
N VAL A 195 0.89 15.83 -7.46
CA VAL A 195 1.65 17.06 -7.35
C VAL A 195 1.34 17.73 -6.02
N GLY A 196 2.36 18.17 -5.30
CA GLY A 196 2.18 18.80 -4.00
C GLY A 196 3.48 19.15 -3.30
N ARG A 197 3.38 19.37 -1.99
CA ARG A 197 4.51 19.67 -1.11
C ARG A 197 4.39 18.98 0.24
N GLY A 198 5.44 18.24 0.62
CA GLY A 198 5.60 17.70 1.96
C GLY A 198 6.25 18.69 2.91
N HIS A 199 5.97 18.56 4.20
CA HIS A 199 6.68 19.22 5.29
C HIS A 199 7.48 18.16 6.06
N ALA A 200 8.83 18.20 5.95
CA ALA A 200 9.67 17.15 6.50
C ALA A 200 9.65 17.15 8.04
N VAL A 201 9.31 16.01 8.63
CA VAL A 201 9.32 15.77 10.09
C VAL A 201 10.50 14.89 10.51
N ALA A 202 11.20 14.30 9.55
CA ALA A 202 12.37 13.46 9.75
C ALA A 202 13.44 13.72 8.69
N THR A 203 14.64 13.21 8.91
CA THR A 203 15.72 13.18 7.90
C THR A 203 15.71 11.84 7.19
N SER A 204 16.10 11.84 5.92
CA SER A 204 16.19 10.63 5.11
C SER A 204 17.59 10.44 4.55
N LEU A 205 18.12 9.22 4.64
CA LEU A 205 19.37 8.84 3.97
C LEU A 205 19.26 8.93 2.45
N TYR A 206 18.06 8.70 1.92
CA TYR A 206 17.80 8.77 0.47
C TYR A 206 17.74 10.21 -0.04
N ASN A 207 17.45 11.16 0.86
CA ASN A 207 17.34 12.58 0.51
C ASN A 207 17.96 13.48 1.61
N PRO A 208 19.31 13.43 1.76
CA PRO A 208 19.99 14.10 2.86
C PRO A 208 19.97 15.63 2.79
N GLU A 209 19.58 16.21 1.64
CA GLU A 209 19.49 17.65 1.45
C GLU A 209 18.27 18.27 2.14
N ILE A 210 17.19 17.49 2.36
CA ILE A 210 15.97 17.98 3.00
C ILE A 210 16.10 17.81 4.52
N LYS A 211 15.97 18.93 5.23
CA LYS A 211 16.08 18.97 6.70
C LYS A 211 14.69 19.00 7.34
N VAL A 212 14.63 18.55 8.60
CA VAL A 212 13.43 18.67 9.43
C VAL A 212 12.94 20.11 9.47
N GLY A 213 11.63 20.32 9.25
CA GLY A 213 10.99 21.61 9.20
C GLY A 213 10.96 22.26 7.82
N GLU A 214 11.61 21.68 6.81
CA GLU A 214 11.61 22.21 5.45
C GLU A 214 10.41 21.71 4.63
N ASN A 215 9.87 22.60 3.80
CA ASN A 215 8.88 22.26 2.78
C ASN A 215 9.58 21.90 1.47
N TYR A 216 9.21 20.80 0.86
CA TYR A 216 9.82 20.33 -0.38
C TYR A 216 8.75 19.94 -1.43
N LYS A 217 9.09 20.10 -2.71
CA LYS A 217 8.21 19.62 -3.81
C LYS A 217 8.14 18.10 -3.80
N ARG A 218 6.92 17.57 -4.00
CA ARG A 218 6.60 16.15 -3.95
C ARG A 218 5.74 15.79 -5.15
N ASN A 219 6.39 15.32 -6.23
CA ASN A 219 5.71 14.94 -7.46
C ASN A 219 5.90 13.45 -7.71
N ARG A 220 4.84 12.72 -8.01
CA ARG A 220 4.85 11.26 -8.18
C ARG A 220 3.91 10.86 -9.30
N TRP A 221 4.22 9.78 -9.99
CA TRP A 221 3.33 9.20 -10.97
C TRP A 221 3.57 7.71 -11.12
N SER A 222 2.58 7.01 -11.63
CA SER A 222 2.69 5.59 -11.93
C SER A 222 1.84 5.20 -13.13
N ILE A 223 2.23 4.09 -13.75
CA ILE A 223 1.45 3.40 -14.76
C ILE A 223 1.55 1.89 -14.49
N GLY A 224 0.41 1.21 -14.47
CA GLY A 224 0.34 -0.19 -14.14
C GLY A 224 -0.80 -0.90 -14.83
N PHE A 225 -0.85 -2.19 -14.59
CA PHE A 225 -1.92 -3.05 -15.05
C PHE A 225 -2.27 -4.12 -14.02
N ASP A 226 -3.50 -4.62 -14.10
CA ASP A 226 -4.00 -5.76 -13.34
C ASP A 226 -4.74 -6.68 -14.31
N PHE A 227 -4.33 -7.92 -14.37
CA PHE A 227 -4.96 -8.95 -15.20
C PHE A 227 -5.35 -10.13 -14.34
N LYS A 228 -6.66 -10.37 -14.25
CA LYS A 228 -7.27 -11.48 -13.52
C LYS A 228 -8.01 -12.41 -14.48
N SER A 229 -7.45 -13.58 -14.66
CA SER A 229 -7.99 -14.64 -15.50
C SER A 229 -7.83 -15.98 -14.80
N LYS A 230 -8.59 -16.99 -15.24
CA LYS A 230 -8.30 -18.38 -14.87
C LYS A 230 -7.39 -18.95 -15.98
N PRO A 231 -6.15 -19.36 -15.70
CA PRO A 231 -5.55 -19.72 -14.41
C PRO A 231 -4.50 -18.73 -13.89
N LEU A 232 -4.46 -17.48 -14.29
CA LEU A 232 -3.39 -16.55 -14.01
C LEU A 232 -3.93 -15.21 -13.50
N ASN A 233 -3.44 -14.77 -12.34
CA ASN A 233 -3.56 -13.38 -11.92
C ASN A 233 -2.18 -12.75 -11.97
N VAL A 234 -2.06 -11.61 -12.61
CA VAL A 234 -0.79 -10.87 -12.68
C VAL A 234 -1.08 -9.38 -12.61
N HIS A 235 -0.29 -8.67 -11.81
CA HIS A 235 -0.32 -7.23 -11.79
C HIS A 235 1.09 -6.67 -11.66
N GLY A 236 1.27 -5.46 -12.12
CA GLY A 236 2.55 -4.78 -12.05
C GLY A 236 2.41 -3.30 -12.34
N GLU A 237 3.40 -2.54 -11.91
CA GLU A 237 3.38 -1.09 -12.02
C GLU A 237 4.82 -0.58 -12.16
N TYR A 238 5.02 0.39 -13.03
CA TYR A 238 6.16 1.29 -13.01
C TYR A 238 5.77 2.56 -12.28
N LEU A 239 6.68 3.06 -11.44
CA LEU A 239 6.43 4.22 -10.61
C LEU A 239 7.68 5.08 -10.46
N GLU A 240 7.47 6.39 -10.40
CA GLU A 240 8.52 7.38 -10.24
C GLU A 240 8.08 8.49 -9.30
N GLY A 241 9.00 8.95 -8.46
CA GLY A 241 8.82 10.07 -7.56
C GLY A 241 9.97 11.06 -7.64
N LYS A 242 9.66 12.33 -7.32
CA LYS A 242 10.65 13.37 -7.16
C LYS A 242 10.35 14.17 -5.91
N ASP A 243 11.20 13.99 -4.89
CA ASP A 243 11.13 14.70 -3.62
C ASP A 243 12.28 15.72 -3.57
N GLY A 244 11.95 17.03 -3.67
CA GLY A 244 12.95 18.08 -3.84
C GLY A 244 13.70 17.92 -5.16
N ARG A 245 14.99 17.58 -5.07
CA ARG A 245 15.87 17.34 -6.23
C ARG A 245 16.11 15.88 -6.53
N VAL A 246 15.80 14.99 -5.60
CA VAL A 246 16.05 13.56 -5.71
C VAL A 246 14.93 12.87 -6.48
N THR A 247 15.31 12.07 -7.46
CA THR A 247 14.40 11.20 -8.20
C THR A 247 14.55 9.78 -7.72
N SER A 248 13.41 9.14 -7.43
CA SER A 248 13.29 7.72 -7.12
C SER A 248 12.40 7.03 -8.17
N ARG A 249 12.71 5.77 -8.53
CA ARG A 249 11.91 5.03 -9.52
C ARG A 249 12.09 3.54 -9.42
N GLY A 250 11.10 2.81 -9.88
CA GLY A 250 11.17 1.36 -9.93
C GLY A 250 9.98 0.72 -10.61
N ALA A 251 9.95 -0.60 -10.55
CA ALA A 251 8.85 -1.39 -11.09
C ALA A 251 8.75 -2.70 -10.33
N TYR A 252 7.54 -3.23 -10.28
CA TYR A 252 7.30 -4.56 -9.75
C TYR A 252 6.36 -5.35 -10.64
N LEU A 253 6.41 -6.67 -10.49
CA LEU A 253 5.48 -7.62 -11.10
C LEU A 253 5.17 -8.71 -10.08
N THR A 254 3.89 -8.91 -9.80
CA THR A 254 3.40 -9.97 -8.92
C THR A 254 2.47 -10.89 -9.70
N THR A 255 2.70 -12.18 -9.54
CA THR A 255 1.95 -13.24 -10.22
C THR A 255 1.41 -14.22 -9.20
N CYS A 256 0.15 -14.58 -9.34
CA CYS A 256 -0.51 -15.63 -8.55
C CYS A 256 -1.16 -16.64 -9.49
N ILE A 257 -0.76 -17.89 -9.35
CA ILE A 257 -1.22 -19.00 -10.18
C ILE A 257 -2.04 -19.96 -9.31
N PRO A 258 -3.37 -20.00 -9.47
CA PRO A 258 -4.21 -20.99 -8.81
C PRO A 258 -3.91 -22.40 -9.38
N ILE A 259 -3.26 -23.26 -8.58
CA ILE A 259 -3.00 -24.65 -8.96
C ILE A 259 -4.26 -25.50 -8.78
N ARG A 260 -4.93 -25.30 -7.65
CA ARG A 260 -6.21 -25.97 -7.35
C ARG A 260 -7.21 -24.90 -6.92
N ALA A 261 -8.21 -24.67 -7.76
CA ALA A 261 -9.20 -23.64 -7.55
C ALA A 261 -9.71 -23.60 -6.10
N ASN A 262 -9.64 -22.42 -5.49
CA ASN A 262 -10.07 -22.15 -4.11
C ASN A 262 -9.35 -22.97 -3.02
N LYS A 263 -8.16 -23.52 -3.30
CA LYS A 263 -7.39 -24.28 -2.32
C LYS A 263 -5.91 -23.93 -2.28
N PHE A 264 -5.22 -23.98 -3.42
CA PHE A 264 -3.78 -23.75 -3.47
C PHE A 264 -3.42 -22.81 -4.61
N ASP A 265 -2.64 -21.80 -4.28
CA ASP A 265 -2.05 -20.90 -5.26
C ASP A 265 -0.54 -20.84 -5.04
N VAL A 266 0.21 -20.61 -6.12
CA VAL A 266 1.62 -20.24 -6.10
C VAL A 266 1.74 -18.76 -6.36
N VAL A 267 2.59 -18.10 -5.59
CA VAL A 267 2.87 -16.67 -5.68
C VAL A 267 4.32 -16.47 -6.03
N ALA A 268 4.58 -15.60 -6.99
CA ALA A 268 5.90 -15.09 -7.31
C ALA A 268 5.85 -13.59 -7.53
N SER A 269 6.82 -12.86 -7.00
CA SER A 269 6.94 -11.42 -7.19
C SER A 269 8.39 -11.02 -7.37
N TYR A 270 8.62 -10.08 -8.26
CA TYR A 270 9.88 -9.39 -8.41
C TYR A 270 9.65 -7.88 -8.31
N ASP A 271 10.49 -7.21 -7.55
CA ASP A 271 10.40 -5.79 -7.26
C ASP A 271 11.80 -5.18 -7.31
N PHE A 272 11.92 -4.10 -8.06
CA PHE A 272 13.12 -3.28 -8.15
C PHE A 272 12.75 -1.83 -7.85
N PHE A 273 13.46 -1.22 -6.90
CA PHE A 273 13.28 0.20 -6.61
C PHE A 273 14.61 0.90 -6.35
N ASN A 274 14.81 2.04 -6.98
CA ASN A 274 15.94 2.93 -6.76
C ASN A 274 15.45 4.16 -6.00
N PHE A 275 15.81 4.24 -4.73
CA PHE A 275 15.39 5.32 -3.81
C PHE A 275 16.03 6.66 -4.13
N ASN A 276 17.24 6.64 -4.69
CA ASN A 276 17.97 7.83 -5.14
C ASN A 276 18.78 7.47 -6.38
N THR A 277 18.28 7.89 -7.56
CA THR A 277 18.91 7.56 -8.84
C THR A 277 20.27 8.20 -9.04
N GLN A 278 20.54 9.32 -8.37
CA GLN A 278 21.83 10.03 -8.45
C GLN A 278 22.92 9.29 -7.68
N LEU A 279 22.56 8.71 -6.53
CA LEU A 279 23.47 7.94 -5.67
C LEU A 279 23.47 6.45 -6.00
N GLY A 280 22.57 5.98 -6.88
CA GLY A 280 22.45 4.57 -7.23
C GLY A 280 21.96 3.68 -6.08
N MET A 281 21.17 4.24 -5.16
CA MET A 281 20.63 3.55 -3.98
C MET A 281 19.44 2.68 -4.36
N HIS A 282 19.67 1.46 -4.81
CA HIS A 282 18.63 0.57 -5.28
C HIS A 282 18.52 -0.72 -4.47
N GLN A 283 17.34 -1.33 -4.54
CA GLN A 283 17.00 -2.60 -3.92
C GLN A 283 16.29 -3.50 -4.91
N HIS A 284 16.57 -4.79 -4.80
CA HIS A 284 15.82 -5.85 -5.46
C HIS A 284 15.13 -6.70 -4.39
N LYS A 285 13.90 -7.08 -4.62
CA LYS A 285 13.17 -8.03 -3.78
C LYS A 285 12.56 -9.12 -4.66
N VAL A 286 12.78 -10.36 -4.28
CA VAL A 286 12.17 -11.54 -4.90
C VAL A 286 11.34 -12.23 -3.84
N VAL A 287 10.10 -12.54 -4.16
CA VAL A 287 9.20 -13.32 -3.31
C VAL A 287 8.75 -14.55 -4.07
N ALA A 288 8.84 -15.71 -3.44
CA ALA A 288 8.29 -16.96 -3.97
C ALA A 288 7.60 -17.73 -2.84
N GLY A 289 6.40 -18.22 -3.09
CA GLY A 289 5.68 -18.91 -2.02
C GLY A 289 4.39 -19.57 -2.47
N VAL A 290 3.70 -20.07 -1.47
CA VAL A 290 2.41 -20.77 -1.63
C VAL A 290 1.40 -20.23 -0.65
N GLN A 291 0.13 -20.31 -1.04
CA GLN A 291 -0.98 -20.01 -0.14
C GLN A 291 -2.03 -21.14 -0.19
N TYR A 292 -2.55 -21.48 0.97
CA TYR A 292 -3.59 -22.48 1.17
C TYR A 292 -4.84 -21.86 1.74
N TRP A 293 -5.94 -21.92 1.00
CA TRP A 293 -7.26 -21.45 1.42
C TRP A 293 -7.98 -22.55 2.18
N PHE A 294 -7.96 -22.48 3.50
CA PHE A 294 -8.61 -23.50 4.34
C PHE A 294 -10.11 -23.22 4.56
N TYR A 295 -10.54 -21.96 4.45
CA TYR A 295 -11.96 -21.60 4.56
C TYR A 295 -12.24 -20.24 3.89
N LYS A 296 -13.13 -20.20 2.89
CA LYS A 296 -13.57 -18.95 2.19
C LYS A 296 -12.41 -17.98 1.92
N LYS A 297 -12.36 -16.87 2.72
CA LYS A 297 -11.33 -15.83 2.62
C LYS A 297 -10.23 -15.98 3.68
N CYS A 298 -10.15 -17.15 4.33
CA CYS A 298 -9.13 -17.49 5.31
C CYS A 298 -8.05 -18.32 4.65
N ARG A 299 -6.80 -17.91 4.80
CA ARG A 299 -5.66 -18.56 4.16
C ARG A 299 -4.45 -18.66 5.09
N PHE A 300 -3.65 -19.65 4.82
CA PHE A 300 -2.29 -19.80 5.34
C PHE A 300 -1.32 -19.57 4.20
N GLN A 301 -0.27 -18.78 4.43
CA GLN A 301 0.74 -18.41 3.43
C GLN A 301 2.12 -18.76 3.97
N VAL A 302 2.99 -19.27 3.09
CA VAL A 302 4.42 -19.45 3.34
C VAL A 302 5.16 -18.85 2.16
N GLN A 303 6.07 -17.92 2.43
CA GLN A 303 6.81 -17.21 1.41
C GLN A 303 8.29 -17.12 1.78
N TYR A 304 9.15 -17.36 0.82
CA TYR A 304 10.55 -17.01 0.88
C TYR A 304 10.74 -15.63 0.26
N VAL A 305 11.42 -14.76 0.98
CA VAL A 305 11.71 -13.39 0.56
C VAL A 305 13.23 -13.23 0.49
N TYR A 306 13.74 -12.84 -0.66
CA TYR A 306 15.11 -12.42 -0.85
C TYR A 306 15.14 -10.91 -1.13
N LYS A 307 15.96 -10.17 -0.37
CA LYS A 307 16.22 -8.75 -0.61
C LYS A 307 17.71 -8.53 -0.81
N SER A 308 18.06 -7.73 -1.79
CA SER A 308 19.44 -7.28 -2.05
C SER A 308 19.41 -5.77 -2.24
N ALA A 309 20.13 -5.04 -1.42
CA ALA A 309 20.27 -3.61 -1.53
C ALA A 309 21.71 -3.23 -1.88
N ALA A 310 21.87 -2.35 -2.85
CA ALA A 310 23.17 -1.74 -3.18
C ALA A 310 23.22 -0.31 -2.68
N VAL A 311 24.38 0.06 -2.14
CA VAL A 311 24.60 1.36 -1.58
C VAL A 311 25.97 1.88 -1.98
N LYS A 312 26.07 3.16 -2.24
CA LYS A 312 27.26 3.83 -2.71
C LYS A 312 27.85 4.70 -1.58
N ASP A 313 29.18 4.78 -1.55
CA ASP A 313 29.97 5.70 -0.71
C ASP A 313 29.90 5.45 0.81
N GLY A 314 29.89 4.19 1.22
CA GLY A 314 30.04 3.81 2.64
C GLY A 314 28.82 4.10 3.53
N VAL A 315 27.78 4.67 2.96
CA VAL A 315 26.51 4.95 3.66
C VAL A 315 25.61 3.73 3.64
N PHE A 316 25.79 2.89 2.67
CA PHE A 316 25.18 1.60 2.52
C PHE A 316 26.22 0.56 2.11
N GLN A 317 26.24 -0.56 2.72
CA GLN A 317 26.97 -1.73 2.27
C GLN A 317 26.05 -2.59 1.42
N HIS A 318 26.59 -3.30 0.44
CA HIS A 318 25.81 -4.29 -0.29
C HIS A 318 25.31 -5.33 0.70
N THR A 319 24.00 -5.30 0.99
CA THR A 319 23.38 -6.19 1.96
C THR A 319 22.43 -7.15 1.26
N THR A 320 22.45 -8.40 1.68
CA THR A 320 21.47 -9.40 1.27
C THR A 320 20.72 -9.88 2.50
N ASN A 321 19.42 -10.03 2.37
CA ASN A 321 18.55 -10.55 3.42
C ASN A 321 17.69 -11.69 2.85
N ASN A 322 17.59 -12.77 3.62
CA ASN A 322 16.74 -13.90 3.32
C ASN A 322 15.78 -14.11 4.49
N ALA A 323 14.51 -14.25 4.18
CA ALA A 323 13.49 -14.52 5.19
C ALA A 323 12.51 -15.58 4.72
N ILE A 324 12.08 -16.44 5.62
CA ILE A 324 10.90 -17.29 5.44
C ILE A 324 9.79 -16.67 6.27
N MET A 325 8.73 -16.26 5.60
CA MET A 325 7.56 -15.65 6.21
C MET A 325 6.39 -16.62 6.19
N CYS A 326 5.73 -16.79 7.33
CA CYS A 326 4.51 -17.56 7.45
C CYS A 326 3.40 -16.65 7.99
N GLN A 327 2.23 -16.69 7.37
CA GLN A 327 1.09 -15.88 7.82
C GLN A 327 -0.19 -16.69 7.82
N MET A 328 -0.95 -16.58 8.89
CA MET A 328 -2.33 -17.05 8.95
C MET A 328 -3.27 -15.84 8.90
N GLN A 329 -4.07 -15.79 7.84
CA GLN A 329 -5.11 -14.77 7.68
C GLN A 329 -6.47 -15.37 7.99
N VAL A 330 -7.20 -14.72 8.90
CA VAL A 330 -8.59 -15.05 9.23
C VAL A 330 -9.47 -13.85 8.91
N ARG A 331 -10.49 -14.05 8.09
CA ARG A 331 -11.41 -13.00 7.67
C ARG A 331 -12.85 -13.41 7.93
N PHE A 332 -13.55 -12.61 8.72
CA PHE A 332 -14.98 -12.74 8.99
C PHE A 332 -15.77 -11.78 8.09
N ASN A 333 -16.92 -12.24 7.61
CA ASN A 333 -17.88 -11.38 6.90
C ASN A 333 -19.17 -11.30 7.71
#